data_6437c4b74e76f68f58d2a8cc4a103bd6
#
_entry.id   6437c4b74e76f68f58d2a8cc4a103bd6
#
_cell.length_a   1.000
_cell.length_b   1.000
_cell.length_c   1.000
_cell.angle_alpha   90.00
_cell.angle_beta   90.00
_cell.angle_gamma   90.00
#
_symmetry.space_group_name_H-M   'P 1'
#
loop_
_entity.id
_entity.type
_entity.pdbx_description
1 polymer ?
#
loop_
_entity_poly.entity_id
_entity_poly.type
_entity_poly.pdbx_seq_one_letter_code
_entity_poly.pdbx_strand_id
1 'polypeptide(L)'
;MIVFIDSGVLGLLTHPKKACKPADCEDWLYSLFSKGVYVVSSDICDYEVRRSLLLESVKKNSFNSLDNLNELRNVIDFLNLDTEVILAASQIWVETRKIGKQTADNYNIDVDIIILAHWQLLKKQYPSRYLVIATTNVKHFQGFAEALNWQDINL
;
A
#
# COMPACT_ATOMS: atom_id res chain seq x y z
N MET A 1 -16.46 3.91 -1.97
CA MET A 1 -15.12 3.72 -2.55
C MET A 1 -14.24 2.99 -1.54
N ILE A 2 -13.25 2.25 -2.02
CA ILE A 2 -12.18 1.65 -1.21
C ILE A 2 -10.86 2.17 -1.76
N VAL A 3 -9.95 2.62 -0.89
CA VAL A 3 -8.60 3.04 -1.27
C VAL A 3 -7.60 2.11 -0.59
N PHE A 4 -6.82 1.39 -1.39
CA PHE A 4 -5.69 0.59 -0.91
C PHE A 4 -4.42 1.44 -0.95
N ILE A 5 -3.76 1.62 0.19
CA ILE A 5 -2.51 2.39 0.30
C ILE A 5 -1.31 1.45 0.15
N ASP A 6 -0.45 1.72 -0.83
CA ASP A 6 0.81 0.99 -1.03
C ASP A 6 1.92 1.44 -0.05
N SER A 7 3.05 0.74 -0.10
CA SER A 7 4.21 1.04 0.76
C SER A 7 4.77 2.43 0.52
N GLY A 8 4.74 2.95 -0.71
CA GLY A 8 5.26 4.27 -1.04
C GLY A 8 4.46 5.39 -0.39
N VAL A 9 3.13 5.30 -0.46
CA VAL A 9 2.22 6.26 0.19
C VAL A 9 2.24 6.09 1.71
N LEU A 10 2.26 4.84 2.21
CA LEU A 10 2.39 4.56 3.63
C LEU A 10 3.68 5.19 4.21
N GLY A 11 4.80 5.12 3.48
CA GLY A 11 6.06 5.75 3.84
C GLY A 11 5.97 7.28 3.95
N LEU A 12 5.21 7.95 3.07
CA LEU A 12 4.96 9.39 3.18
C LEU A 12 4.19 9.74 4.46
N LEU A 13 3.16 8.94 4.79
CA LEU A 13 2.34 9.16 5.98
C LEU A 13 3.12 8.97 7.29
N THR A 14 4.17 8.14 7.30
CA THR A 14 5.01 7.93 8.48
C THR A 14 6.07 8.99 8.70
N HIS A 15 6.28 9.91 7.75
CA HIS A 15 7.34 10.90 7.83
C HIS A 15 7.16 11.84 9.05
N PRO A 16 8.19 12.05 9.91
CA PRO A 16 8.05 12.77 11.17
C PRO A 16 7.87 14.28 10.97
N LYS A 17 8.41 14.81 9.88
CA LYS A 17 8.23 16.22 9.50
C LYS A 17 7.06 16.32 8.54
N LYS A 18 5.94 16.83 9.02
CA LYS A 18 4.75 17.09 8.22
C LYS A 18 4.90 18.43 7.48
N ALA A 19 5.71 18.43 6.43
CA ALA A 19 5.91 19.57 5.54
C ALA A 19 5.88 19.11 4.08
N CYS A 20 5.41 19.96 3.17
CA CYS A 20 5.30 19.65 1.75
C CYS A 20 4.52 18.33 1.50
N LYS A 21 5.07 17.45 0.68
CA LYS A 21 4.44 16.21 0.26
C LYS A 21 3.89 15.30 1.39
N PRO A 22 4.59 15.08 2.52
CA PRO A 22 4.05 14.36 3.66
C PRO A 22 2.83 15.04 4.32
N ALA A 23 2.81 16.37 4.43
CA ALA A 23 1.67 17.10 4.94
C ALA A 23 0.46 16.97 4.01
N ASP A 24 0.67 17.20 2.70
CA ASP A 24 -0.38 17.07 1.69
C ASP A 24 -0.97 15.66 1.67
N CYS A 25 -0.13 14.63 1.89
CA CYS A 25 -0.56 13.23 1.93
C CYS A 25 -1.40 12.93 3.19
N GLU A 26 -1.05 13.53 4.32
CA GLU A 26 -1.83 13.42 5.55
C GLU A 26 -3.19 14.11 5.42
N ASP A 27 -3.23 15.33 4.89
CA ASP A 27 -4.47 16.07 4.62
C ASP A 27 -5.38 15.30 3.64
N TRP A 28 -4.79 14.70 2.61
CA TRP A 28 -5.50 13.82 1.70
C TRP A 28 -6.11 12.62 2.42
N LEU A 29 -5.36 11.92 3.28
CA LEU A 29 -5.89 10.80 4.06
C LEU A 29 -7.07 11.22 4.94
N TYR A 30 -6.96 12.33 5.64
CA TYR A 30 -8.07 12.87 6.45
C TYR A 30 -9.29 13.24 5.59
N SER A 31 -9.08 13.74 4.37
CA SER A 31 -10.18 14.01 3.43
C SER A 31 -10.90 12.72 3.02
N LEU A 32 -10.19 11.61 2.84
CA LEU A 32 -10.80 10.30 2.57
C LEU A 32 -11.69 9.85 3.74
N PHE A 33 -11.17 9.93 4.97
CA PHE A 33 -11.94 9.55 6.16
C PHE A 33 -13.18 10.43 6.35
N SER A 34 -13.07 11.74 6.15
CA SER A 34 -14.20 12.68 6.28
C SER A 34 -15.35 12.38 5.31
N LYS A 35 -15.05 11.74 4.18
CA LYS A 35 -16.02 11.33 3.16
C LYS A 35 -16.46 9.86 3.29
N GLY A 36 -16.08 9.18 4.37
CA GLY A 36 -16.46 7.80 4.65
C GLY A 36 -15.84 6.78 3.69
N VAL A 37 -14.69 7.08 3.12
CA VAL A 37 -13.94 6.13 2.29
C VAL A 37 -13.33 5.06 3.17
N TYR A 38 -13.47 3.80 2.77
CA TYR A 38 -12.81 2.69 3.43
C TYR A 38 -11.34 2.63 2.98
N VAL A 39 -10.43 2.94 3.89
CA VAL A 39 -8.99 2.96 3.63
C VAL A 39 -8.35 1.73 4.21
N VAL A 40 -7.59 1.01 3.39
CA VAL A 40 -6.89 -0.21 3.77
C VAL A 40 -5.44 -0.18 3.32
N SER A 41 -4.61 -0.97 3.97
CA SER A 41 -3.27 -1.31 3.53
C SER A 41 -3.03 -2.81 3.76
N SER A 42 -1.80 -3.28 3.82
CA SER A 42 -1.47 -4.67 4.07
C SER A 42 -0.30 -4.79 5.04
N ASP A 43 -0.24 -5.91 5.76
CA ASP A 43 0.89 -6.26 6.61
C ASP A 43 2.21 -6.35 5.82
N ILE A 44 2.17 -6.66 4.53
CA ILE A 44 3.37 -6.63 3.69
C ILE A 44 3.86 -5.20 3.46
N CYS A 45 2.94 -4.22 3.32
CA CYS A 45 3.30 -2.81 3.20
C CYS A 45 3.88 -2.28 4.51
N ASP A 46 3.29 -2.65 5.65
CA ASP A 46 3.86 -2.35 6.97
C ASP A 46 5.28 -2.92 7.09
N TYR A 47 5.46 -4.22 6.78
CA TYR A 47 6.78 -4.85 6.85
C TYR A 47 7.82 -4.12 6.01
N GLU A 48 7.50 -3.76 4.77
CA GLU A 48 8.42 -3.07 3.87
C GLU A 48 8.82 -1.69 4.39
N VAL A 49 7.85 -0.90 4.87
CA VAL A 49 8.10 0.42 5.47
C VAL A 49 8.83 0.28 6.80
N ARG A 50 8.35 -0.60 7.68
CA ARG A 50 8.89 -0.80 9.03
C ARG A 50 10.36 -1.18 9.04
N ARG A 51 10.77 -2.13 8.18
CA ARG A 51 12.19 -2.54 8.10
C ARG A 51 13.12 -1.37 7.75
N SER A 52 12.66 -0.49 6.84
CA SER A 52 13.41 0.70 6.44
C SER A 52 13.48 1.73 7.58
N LEU A 53 12.36 1.96 8.27
CA LEU A 53 12.28 2.86 9.41
C LEU A 53 13.11 2.37 10.60
N LEU A 54 13.13 1.07 10.88
CA LEU A 54 13.98 0.48 11.92
C LEU A 54 15.46 0.71 11.63
N LEU A 55 15.89 0.46 10.39
CA LEU A 55 17.27 0.71 10.00
C LEU A 55 17.66 2.19 10.13
N GLU A 56 16.75 3.08 9.76
CA GLU A 56 16.97 4.53 9.88
C GLU A 56 16.96 4.99 11.35
N SER A 57 16.07 4.44 12.18
CA SER A 57 15.95 4.76 13.61
C SER A 57 17.23 4.46 14.37
N VAL A 58 17.86 3.31 14.07
CA VAL A 58 19.14 2.94 14.68
C VAL A 58 20.25 3.93 14.30
N LYS A 59 20.27 4.37 13.03
CA LYS A 59 21.29 5.33 12.55
C LYS A 59 21.10 6.73 13.13
N LYS A 60 19.85 7.18 13.28
CA LYS A 60 19.52 8.55 13.70
C LYS A 60 19.14 8.68 15.18
N ASN A 61 19.08 7.56 15.91
CA ASN A 61 18.59 7.48 17.29
C ASN A 61 17.24 8.22 17.48
N SER A 62 16.30 8.00 16.55
CA SER A 62 14.97 8.60 16.56
C SER A 62 13.92 7.60 16.07
N PHE A 63 12.84 7.44 16.82
CA PHE A 63 11.77 6.47 16.57
C PHE A 63 10.45 7.10 16.12
N ASN A 64 10.39 8.42 15.93
CA ASN A 64 9.15 9.14 15.63
C ASN A 64 8.40 8.58 14.40
N SER A 65 9.11 8.14 13.36
CA SER A 65 8.46 7.55 12.17
C SER A 65 7.85 6.19 12.45
N LEU A 66 8.45 5.40 13.35
CA LEU A 66 7.89 4.12 13.80
C LEU A 66 6.64 4.33 14.64
N ASP A 67 6.65 5.34 15.51
CA ASP A 67 5.48 5.70 16.31
C ASP A 67 4.33 6.14 15.39
N ASN A 68 4.60 6.96 14.38
CA ASN A 68 3.60 7.33 13.37
C ASN A 68 3.04 6.11 12.63
N LEU A 69 3.88 5.13 12.27
CA LEU A 69 3.40 3.88 11.64
C LEU A 69 2.50 3.08 12.58
N ASN A 70 2.84 3.02 13.86
CA ASN A 70 2.01 2.34 14.86
C ASN A 70 0.66 3.04 15.06
N GLU A 71 0.63 4.39 15.03
CA GLU A 71 -0.61 5.17 15.08
C GLU A 71 -1.49 4.95 13.86
N LEU A 72 -0.91 4.88 12.65
CA LEU A 72 -1.66 4.57 11.43
C LEU A 72 -2.39 3.24 11.48
N ARG A 73 -1.84 2.22 12.16
CA ARG A 73 -2.51 0.92 12.37
C ARG A 73 -3.79 1.00 13.22
N ASN A 74 -4.02 2.10 13.93
CA ASN A 74 -5.25 2.32 14.67
C ASN A 74 -6.38 2.93 13.83
N VAL A 75 -6.06 3.50 12.66
CA VAL A 75 -7.02 4.25 11.83
C VAL A 75 -7.17 3.67 10.41
N ILE A 76 -6.22 2.86 9.96
CA ILE A 76 -6.23 2.15 8.67
C ILE A 76 -6.30 0.66 8.95
N ASP A 77 -7.14 -0.08 8.23
CA ASP A 77 -7.16 -1.54 8.31
C ASP A 77 -5.97 -2.13 7.56
N PHE A 78 -5.14 -2.90 8.27
CA PHE A 78 -4.04 -3.64 7.67
C PHE A 78 -4.45 -5.09 7.44
N LEU A 79 -4.57 -5.46 6.18
CA LEU A 79 -5.00 -6.79 5.76
C LEU A 79 -3.89 -7.82 5.99
N ASN A 80 -4.26 -8.95 6.59
CA ASN A 80 -3.33 -10.02 6.92
C ASN A 80 -2.86 -10.78 5.67
N LEU A 81 -1.64 -11.33 5.72
CA LEU A 81 -1.13 -12.29 4.75
C LEU A 81 -1.63 -13.70 5.09
N ASP A 82 -2.86 -14.01 4.73
CA ASP A 82 -3.43 -15.33 4.92
C ASP A 82 -3.17 -16.28 3.73
N THR A 83 -3.64 -17.52 3.83
CA THR A 83 -3.44 -18.54 2.80
C THR A 83 -4.09 -18.14 1.48
N GLU A 84 -5.24 -17.49 1.49
CA GLU A 84 -5.94 -17.07 0.27
C GLU A 84 -5.11 -16.03 -0.51
N VAL A 85 -4.54 -15.06 0.20
CA VAL A 85 -3.64 -14.03 -0.38
C VAL A 85 -2.39 -14.68 -0.97
N ILE A 86 -1.77 -15.62 -0.26
CA ILE A 86 -0.56 -16.32 -0.73
C ILE A 86 -0.84 -17.11 -2.01
N LEU A 87 -1.95 -17.84 -2.07
CA LEU A 87 -2.35 -18.59 -3.25
C LEU A 87 -2.64 -17.67 -4.44
N ALA A 88 -3.40 -16.59 -4.23
CA ALA A 88 -3.69 -15.60 -5.27
C ALA A 88 -2.40 -14.93 -5.77
N ALA A 89 -1.51 -14.52 -4.87
CA ALA A 89 -0.22 -13.93 -5.23
C ALA A 89 0.64 -14.89 -6.08
N SER A 90 0.67 -16.18 -5.73
CA SER A 90 1.41 -17.19 -6.49
C SER A 90 0.89 -17.34 -7.93
N GLN A 91 -0.42 -17.27 -8.13
CA GLN A 91 -1.03 -17.30 -9.47
C GLN A 91 -0.68 -16.04 -10.28
N ILE A 92 -0.84 -14.85 -9.69
CA ILE A 92 -0.50 -13.57 -10.33
C ILE A 92 0.99 -13.55 -10.70
N TRP A 93 1.87 -14.05 -9.83
CA TRP A 93 3.30 -14.15 -10.10
C TRP A 93 3.61 -14.95 -11.38
N VAL A 94 2.93 -16.09 -11.58
CA VAL A 94 3.07 -16.91 -12.79
C VAL A 94 2.53 -16.17 -14.02
N GLU A 95 1.37 -15.54 -13.90
CA GLU A 95 0.73 -14.81 -15.01
C GLU A 95 1.58 -13.64 -15.49
N THR A 96 2.11 -12.83 -14.57
CA THR A 96 2.97 -11.69 -14.91
C THR A 96 4.22 -12.09 -15.65
N ARG A 97 4.82 -13.24 -15.28
CA ARG A 97 6.01 -13.77 -15.96
C ARG A 97 5.71 -14.33 -17.33
N LYS A 98 4.58 -15.01 -17.52
CA LYS A 98 4.16 -15.50 -18.84
C LYS A 98 4.00 -14.38 -19.88
N ILE A 99 3.57 -13.21 -19.46
CA ILE A 99 3.40 -12.03 -20.34
C ILE A 99 4.61 -11.07 -20.34
N GLY A 100 5.73 -11.46 -19.68
CA GLY A 100 6.96 -10.65 -19.64
C GLY A 100 6.87 -9.38 -18.79
N LYS A 101 5.88 -9.26 -17.91
CA LYS A 101 5.70 -8.12 -16.99
C LYS A 101 6.13 -8.51 -15.57
N GLN A 102 7.43 -8.59 -15.34
CA GLN A 102 7.97 -8.87 -14.01
C GLN A 102 8.08 -7.58 -13.20
N THR A 103 7.70 -7.64 -11.91
CA THR A 103 7.78 -6.52 -10.97
C THR A 103 9.01 -6.63 -10.05
N ALA A 104 9.53 -7.85 -9.84
CA ALA A 104 10.76 -8.11 -9.10
C ALA A 104 11.55 -9.27 -9.74
N ASP A 105 12.79 -9.47 -9.31
CA ASP A 105 13.57 -10.63 -9.73
C ASP A 105 13.03 -11.93 -9.08
N ASN A 106 13.54 -13.10 -9.55
CA ASN A 106 12.98 -14.40 -9.16
C ASN A 106 13.26 -14.80 -7.69
N TYR A 107 14.14 -14.09 -7.01
CA TYR A 107 14.60 -14.44 -5.65
C TYR A 107 14.09 -13.48 -4.58
N ASN A 108 13.50 -12.34 -4.97
CA ASN A 108 12.96 -11.37 -4.04
C ASN A 108 11.46 -11.59 -3.80
N ILE A 109 11.01 -11.27 -2.60
CA ILE A 109 9.58 -11.18 -2.32
C ILE A 109 9.01 -10.03 -3.14
N ASP A 110 8.03 -10.34 -3.96
CA ASP A 110 7.37 -9.38 -4.84
C ASP A 110 6.19 -8.74 -4.12
N VAL A 111 6.45 -7.63 -3.45
CA VAL A 111 5.46 -6.88 -2.67
C VAL A 111 4.29 -6.43 -3.54
N ASP A 112 4.58 -5.99 -4.77
CA ASP A 112 3.55 -5.51 -5.70
C ASP A 112 2.58 -6.63 -6.09
N ILE A 113 3.07 -7.87 -6.26
CA ILE A 113 2.23 -9.04 -6.53
C ILE A 113 1.30 -9.35 -5.33
N ILE A 114 1.79 -9.20 -4.11
CA ILE A 114 0.98 -9.41 -2.91
C ILE A 114 -0.08 -8.30 -2.79
N ILE A 115 0.26 -7.05 -3.10
CA ILE A 115 -0.71 -5.94 -3.18
C ILE A 115 -1.79 -6.24 -4.23
N LEU A 116 -1.40 -6.74 -5.41
CA LEU A 116 -2.34 -7.15 -6.46
C LEU A 116 -3.26 -8.28 -6.00
N ALA A 117 -2.76 -9.26 -5.23
CA ALA A 117 -3.57 -10.33 -4.67
C ALA A 117 -4.64 -9.77 -3.71
N HIS A 118 -4.26 -8.90 -2.80
CA HIS A 118 -5.22 -8.21 -1.92
C HIS A 118 -6.25 -7.41 -2.72
N TRP A 119 -5.81 -6.67 -3.75
CA TRP A 119 -6.71 -5.91 -4.62
C TRP A 119 -7.74 -6.81 -5.30
N GLN A 120 -7.32 -7.94 -5.86
CA GLN A 120 -8.23 -8.90 -6.51
C GLN A 120 -9.25 -9.48 -5.52
N LEU A 121 -8.82 -9.86 -4.32
CA LEU A 121 -9.69 -10.41 -3.28
C LEU A 121 -10.68 -9.36 -2.77
N LEU A 122 -10.25 -8.14 -2.53
CA LEU A 122 -11.13 -7.02 -2.18
C LEU A 122 -12.15 -6.72 -3.29
N LYS A 123 -11.72 -6.75 -4.56
CA LYS A 123 -12.63 -6.55 -5.69
C LYS A 123 -13.69 -7.62 -5.78
N LYS A 124 -13.34 -8.87 -5.48
CA LYS A 124 -14.25 -10.00 -5.41
C LYS A 124 -15.22 -9.89 -4.22
N GLN A 125 -14.72 -9.44 -3.07
CA GLN A 125 -15.52 -9.25 -1.85
C GLN A 125 -16.50 -8.06 -1.98
N TYR A 126 -16.08 -6.99 -2.68
CA TYR A 126 -16.85 -5.75 -2.84
C TYR A 126 -17.08 -5.39 -4.30
N PRO A 127 -17.81 -6.23 -5.09
CA PRO A 127 -17.90 -6.08 -6.54
C PRO A 127 -18.54 -4.76 -7.02
N SER A 128 -19.40 -4.16 -6.18
CA SER A 128 -20.08 -2.90 -6.49
C SER A 128 -19.34 -1.66 -6.03
N ARG A 129 -18.19 -1.80 -5.34
CA ARG A 129 -17.42 -0.65 -4.86
C ARG A 129 -16.30 -0.33 -5.83
N TYR A 130 -16.09 0.96 -6.07
CA TYR A 130 -14.88 1.40 -6.75
C TYR A 130 -13.69 1.17 -5.83
N LEU A 131 -12.68 0.46 -6.32
CA LEU A 131 -11.47 0.09 -5.60
C LEU A 131 -10.25 0.55 -6.39
N VAL A 132 -9.40 1.36 -5.78
CA VAL A 132 -8.18 1.92 -6.38
C VAL A 132 -6.98 1.74 -5.46
N ILE A 133 -5.83 1.45 -6.04
CA ILE A 133 -4.54 1.46 -5.35
C ILE A 133 -3.99 2.89 -5.39
N ALA A 134 -3.78 3.50 -4.23
CA ALA A 134 -3.07 4.76 -4.08
C ALA A 134 -1.56 4.47 -4.02
N THR A 135 -0.81 4.96 -4.98
CA THR A 135 0.61 4.66 -5.13
C THR A 135 1.43 5.89 -5.50
N THR A 136 2.72 5.83 -5.29
CA THR A 136 3.71 6.76 -5.84
C THR A 136 4.29 6.28 -7.17
N ASN A 137 4.00 5.02 -7.57
CA ASN A 137 4.51 4.40 -8.80
C ASN A 137 3.44 3.58 -9.54
N VAL A 138 2.57 4.28 -10.25
CA VAL A 138 1.44 3.69 -10.99
C VAL A 138 1.88 2.59 -11.99
N LYS A 139 3.09 2.69 -12.54
CA LYS A 139 3.58 1.76 -13.56
C LYS A 139 3.65 0.30 -13.06
N HIS A 140 3.90 0.08 -11.79
CA HIS A 140 3.98 -1.27 -11.21
C HIS A 140 2.66 -2.04 -11.27
N PHE A 141 1.54 -1.32 -11.26
CA PHE A 141 0.19 -1.90 -11.26
C PHE A 141 -0.50 -1.82 -12.62
N GLN A 142 0.12 -1.13 -13.59
CA GLN A 142 -0.50 -0.85 -14.89
C GLN A 142 -0.85 -2.13 -15.66
N GLY A 143 -2.13 -2.26 -16.00
CA GLY A 143 -2.68 -3.42 -16.73
C GLY A 143 -3.08 -4.61 -15.84
N PHE A 144 -2.95 -4.47 -14.49
CA PHE A 144 -3.36 -5.49 -13.53
C PHE A 144 -4.43 -5.00 -12.57
N ALA A 145 -4.35 -3.73 -12.16
CA ALA A 145 -5.26 -3.12 -11.20
C ALA A 145 -5.54 -1.66 -11.56
N GLU A 146 -6.65 -1.14 -11.04
CA GLU A 146 -6.89 0.29 -11.00
C GLU A 146 -5.93 0.93 -9.99
N ALA A 147 -4.97 1.69 -10.46
CA ALA A 147 -3.99 2.36 -9.62
C ALA A 147 -3.77 3.80 -10.09
N LEU A 148 -3.72 4.72 -9.15
CA LEU A 148 -3.51 6.15 -9.40
C LEU A 148 -2.43 6.69 -8.48
N ASN A 149 -1.78 7.77 -8.89
CA ASN A 149 -1.03 8.56 -7.95
C ASN A 149 -2.01 9.04 -6.86
N TRP A 150 -1.62 8.96 -5.59
CA TRP A 150 -2.50 9.35 -4.49
C TRP A 150 -3.02 10.80 -4.63
N GLN A 151 -2.24 11.70 -5.24
CA GLN A 151 -2.62 13.10 -5.50
C GLN A 151 -3.75 13.23 -6.55
N ASP A 152 -3.92 12.22 -7.41
CA ASP A 152 -4.95 12.21 -8.46
C ASP A 152 -6.25 11.57 -7.98
N ILE A 153 -6.28 11.01 -6.77
CA ILE A 153 -7.49 10.42 -6.16
C ILE A 153 -8.30 11.55 -5.51
N ASN A 154 -9.25 12.07 -6.28
CA ASN A 154 -10.17 13.12 -5.86
C ASN A 154 -11.58 12.53 -5.63
N LEU A 155 -12.32 13.10 -4.63
CA LEU A 155 -13.65 12.66 -4.21
C LEU A 155 -14.70 13.74 -4.45
#